data_5b08433d6eaa806c26de4b2cb602625e
#
_entry.id   5b08433d6eaa806c26de4b2cb602625e
#
_cell.length_a   1.000
_cell.length_b   1.000
_cell.length_c   1.000
_cell.angle_alpha   90.00
_cell.angle_beta   90.00
_cell.angle_gamma   90.00
#
_symmetry.space_group_name_H-M   'P 1'
#
loop_
_entity.id
_entity.type
_entity.pdbx_description
1 polymer ?
#
loop_
_entity_poly.entity_id
_entity_poly.type
_entity_poly.pdbx_seq_one_letter_code
_entity_poly.pdbx_strand_id
1 'polypeptide(L)'
;MTAEVRRKFNKVFTELQRLGLLLSSDSFFPNVTRMVSGRDIVGSWWSDESAHTIFAVSEMLADHSDVLVMKFLHGKVTYVHRELWGQVYSIGLARDDWQLQKLSPAAKSMLKLLDKEGTIQTDKLRKSLGPRPGDIARELESRLLVHAEQVHTESGKHAKLLESWECWAKRVGYRARAQNSVAARRYLEERVAGIQRSTRNVFPWPAELK
;
A
#
# COMPACT_ATOMS: atom_id res chain seq x y z
N MET A 1 0.01 25.97 3.49
CA MET A 1 -1.16 25.06 3.61
C MET A 1 -2.40 25.89 3.90
N THR A 2 -3.45 25.77 3.06
CA THR A 2 -4.69 26.54 3.20
C THR A 2 -5.62 25.93 4.27
N ALA A 3 -6.52 26.74 4.84
CA ALA A 3 -7.54 26.26 5.80
C ALA A 3 -8.45 25.20 5.17
N GLU A 4 -8.73 25.30 3.87
CA GLU A 4 -9.52 24.34 3.12
C GLU A 4 -8.84 22.97 3.06
N VAL A 5 -7.57 22.90 2.66
CA VAL A 5 -6.79 21.65 2.61
C VAL A 5 -6.80 20.98 3.97
N ARG A 6 -6.58 21.72 5.06
CA ARG A 6 -6.61 21.19 6.42
C ARG A 6 -7.98 20.61 6.78
N ARG A 7 -9.06 21.30 6.44
CA ARG A 7 -10.43 20.83 6.69
C ARG A 7 -10.72 19.54 5.92
N LYS A 8 -10.33 19.47 4.64
CA LYS A 8 -10.48 18.27 3.81
C LYS A 8 -9.66 17.11 4.36
N PHE A 9 -8.41 17.35 4.75
CA PHE A 9 -7.56 16.35 5.40
C PHE A 9 -8.22 15.79 6.66
N ASN A 10 -8.65 16.64 7.59
CA ASN A 10 -9.28 16.20 8.84
C ASN A 10 -10.50 15.31 8.57
N LYS A 11 -11.35 15.69 7.59
CA LYS A 11 -12.51 14.87 7.18
C LYS A 11 -12.07 13.50 6.67
N VAL A 12 -11.07 13.45 5.77
CA VAL A 12 -10.57 12.21 5.18
C VAL A 12 -9.89 11.34 6.24
N PHE A 13 -9.09 11.95 7.12
CA PHE A 13 -8.38 11.23 8.18
C PHE A 13 -9.36 10.64 9.21
N THR A 14 -10.38 11.39 9.63
CA THR A 14 -11.45 10.86 10.50
C THR A 14 -12.14 9.65 9.88
N GLU A 15 -12.42 9.70 8.58
CA GLU A 15 -13.03 8.56 7.88
C GLU A 15 -12.06 7.39 7.76
N LEU A 16 -10.77 7.64 7.51
CA LEU A 16 -9.72 6.61 7.53
C LEU A 16 -9.64 5.93 8.91
N GLN A 17 -9.67 6.69 10.00
CA GLN A 17 -9.73 6.15 11.36
C GLN A 17 -10.96 5.26 11.57
N ARG A 18 -12.12 5.71 11.11
CA ARG A 18 -13.38 4.96 11.25
C ARG A 18 -13.40 3.66 10.46
N LEU A 19 -12.90 3.68 9.22
CA LEU A 19 -12.93 2.53 8.31
C LEU A 19 -11.70 1.62 8.44
N GLY A 20 -10.55 2.17 8.85
CA GLY A 20 -9.26 1.51 8.91
C GLY A 20 -8.50 1.55 7.58
N LEU A 21 -9.18 1.76 6.45
CA LEU A 21 -8.55 1.86 5.14
C LEU A 21 -9.40 2.67 4.14
N LEU A 22 -8.70 3.37 3.23
CA LEU A 22 -9.28 4.14 2.12
C LEU A 22 -8.44 3.91 0.86
N LEU A 23 -9.09 3.87 -0.28
CA LEU A 23 -8.39 3.90 -1.56
C LEU A 23 -8.00 5.35 -1.94
N SER A 24 -6.97 5.52 -2.74
CA SER A 24 -6.67 6.83 -3.33
C SER A 24 -7.81 7.25 -4.26
N SER A 25 -8.22 6.35 -5.16
CA SER A 25 -9.30 6.55 -6.11
C SER A 25 -9.99 5.23 -6.43
N ASP A 26 -11.32 5.21 -6.43
CA ASP A 26 -12.13 4.03 -6.78
C ASP A 26 -13.55 4.42 -7.11
N SER A 27 -14.26 3.61 -7.93
CA SER A 27 -15.66 3.87 -8.30
C SER A 27 -16.65 3.43 -7.22
N PHE A 28 -16.30 2.44 -6.41
CA PHE A 28 -17.23 1.78 -5.48
C PHE A 28 -16.77 1.85 -4.02
N PHE A 29 -15.46 1.82 -3.80
CA PHE A 29 -14.91 1.83 -2.46
C PHE A 29 -14.70 3.28 -1.95
N PRO A 30 -14.83 3.54 -0.64
CA PRO A 30 -14.51 4.85 -0.06
C PRO A 30 -13.09 5.27 -0.44
N ASN A 31 -12.95 6.49 -0.93
CA ASN A 31 -11.67 6.94 -1.46
C ASN A 31 -11.44 8.44 -1.25
N VAL A 32 -10.15 8.80 -1.22
CA VAL A 32 -9.69 10.16 -0.97
C VAL A 32 -10.18 11.12 -2.04
N THR A 33 -10.07 10.73 -3.32
CA THR A 33 -10.46 11.56 -4.46
C THR A 33 -11.91 12.04 -4.33
N ARG A 34 -12.88 11.12 -4.15
CA ARG A 34 -14.30 11.46 -3.98
C ARG A 34 -14.56 12.31 -2.74
N MET A 35 -13.88 12.00 -1.62
CA MET A 35 -14.08 12.74 -0.38
C MET A 35 -13.59 14.19 -0.45
N VAL A 36 -12.54 14.44 -1.21
CA VAL A 36 -11.97 15.78 -1.40
C VAL A 36 -12.78 16.56 -2.43
N SER A 37 -13.06 15.98 -3.61
CA SER A 37 -13.82 16.66 -4.69
C SER A 37 -15.31 16.82 -4.35
N GLY A 38 -15.86 15.92 -3.51
CA GLY A 38 -17.30 15.85 -3.21
C GLY A 38 -18.13 15.14 -4.28
N ARG A 39 -17.51 14.64 -5.35
CA ARG A 39 -18.16 13.97 -6.48
C ARG A 39 -17.26 12.87 -7.06
N ASP A 40 -17.84 12.03 -7.89
CA ASP A 40 -17.06 11.10 -8.68
C ASP A 40 -16.34 11.83 -9.81
N ILE A 41 -15.05 11.52 -9.97
CA ILE A 41 -14.25 12.04 -11.08
C ILE A 41 -14.14 10.95 -12.14
N VAL A 42 -14.59 11.26 -13.36
CA VAL A 42 -14.46 10.36 -14.51
C VAL A 42 -13.09 10.57 -15.15
N GLY A 43 -12.33 9.51 -15.29
CA GLY A 43 -10.96 9.57 -15.83
C GLY A 43 -9.89 9.91 -14.79
N SER A 44 -8.91 10.68 -15.20
CA SER A 44 -7.78 11.04 -14.33
C SER A 44 -8.11 12.24 -13.44
N TRP A 45 -7.99 12.09 -12.13
CA TRP A 45 -8.19 13.19 -11.19
C TRP A 45 -7.14 14.33 -11.30
N TRP A 46 -6.01 14.07 -11.97
CA TRP A 46 -4.99 15.08 -12.23
C TRP A 46 -5.47 16.23 -13.13
N SER A 47 -6.51 15.99 -13.92
CA SER A 47 -7.13 17.00 -14.80
C SER A 47 -8.31 17.70 -14.16
N ASP A 48 -8.65 17.37 -12.93
CA ASP A 48 -9.78 17.94 -12.20
C ASP A 48 -9.40 19.25 -11.50
N GLU A 49 -10.37 20.15 -11.36
CA GLU A 49 -10.18 21.42 -10.61
C GLU A 49 -9.73 21.21 -9.16
N SER A 50 -10.08 20.07 -8.57
CA SER A 50 -9.69 19.68 -7.21
C SER A 50 -8.29 19.02 -7.14
N ALA A 51 -7.58 18.85 -8.26
CA ALA A 51 -6.32 18.10 -8.34
C ALA A 51 -5.28 18.53 -7.29
N HIS A 52 -5.05 19.83 -7.15
CA HIS A 52 -4.10 20.35 -6.17
C HIS A 52 -4.51 20.05 -4.72
N THR A 53 -5.80 20.10 -4.41
CA THR A 53 -6.31 19.79 -3.07
C THR A 53 -6.24 18.29 -2.81
N ILE A 54 -6.59 17.45 -3.80
CA ILE A 54 -6.46 15.99 -3.71
C ILE A 54 -5.00 15.60 -3.46
N PHE A 55 -4.08 16.16 -4.23
CA PHE A 55 -2.64 15.91 -4.08
C PHE A 55 -2.16 16.31 -2.69
N ALA A 56 -2.45 17.54 -2.25
CA ALA A 56 -2.03 18.02 -0.94
C ALA A 56 -2.56 17.18 0.23
N VAL A 57 -3.82 16.73 0.16
CA VAL A 57 -4.41 15.84 1.16
C VAL A 57 -3.75 14.45 1.11
N SER A 58 -3.44 13.94 -0.07
CA SER A 58 -2.77 12.65 -0.25
C SER A 58 -1.36 12.65 0.34
N GLU A 59 -0.59 13.72 0.12
CA GLU A 59 0.74 13.91 0.72
C GLU A 59 0.64 13.99 2.24
N MET A 60 -0.31 14.77 2.79
CA MET A 60 -0.51 14.85 4.23
C MET A 60 -0.87 13.49 4.85
N LEU A 61 -1.63 12.64 4.14
CA LEU A 61 -1.92 11.28 4.59
C LEU A 61 -0.66 10.41 4.53
N ALA A 62 0.13 10.53 3.48
CA ALA A 62 1.36 9.76 3.32
C ALA A 62 2.41 10.10 4.39
N ASP A 63 2.48 11.37 4.78
CA ASP A 63 3.40 11.86 5.82
C ASP A 63 2.89 11.60 7.26
N HIS A 64 1.64 11.15 7.42
CA HIS A 64 1.06 10.98 8.76
C HIS A 64 1.58 9.71 9.45
N SER A 65 2.04 9.83 10.70
CA SER A 65 2.64 8.75 11.49
C SER A 65 1.74 7.53 11.73
N ASP A 66 0.43 7.66 11.55
CA ASP A 66 -0.55 6.59 11.72
C ASP A 66 -1.08 6.04 10.38
N VAL A 67 -0.44 6.39 9.27
CA VAL A 67 -0.86 5.96 7.93
C VAL A 67 0.25 5.18 7.25
N LEU A 68 -0.08 3.98 6.81
CA LEU A 68 0.73 3.18 5.89
C LEU A 68 0.14 3.32 4.48
N VAL A 69 0.96 3.74 3.53
CA VAL A 69 0.57 3.81 2.11
C VAL A 69 1.18 2.64 1.37
N MET A 70 0.34 1.89 0.67
CA MET A 70 0.78 0.72 -0.10
C MET A 70 -0.20 0.38 -1.22
N LYS A 71 0.22 -0.42 -2.19
CA LYS A 71 -0.71 -1.04 -3.14
C LYS A 71 -1.32 -2.28 -2.50
N PHE A 72 -2.62 -2.20 -2.20
CA PHE A 72 -3.29 -3.26 -1.46
C PHE A 72 -4.59 -3.70 -2.13
N LEU A 73 -5.71 -3.04 -1.83
CA LEU A 73 -7.01 -3.42 -2.39
C LEU A 73 -7.03 -3.19 -3.91
N HIS A 74 -7.43 -4.19 -4.68
CA HIS A 74 -7.41 -4.17 -6.15
C HIS A 74 -6.04 -3.81 -6.75
N GLY A 75 -4.93 -3.95 -5.99
CA GLY A 75 -3.61 -3.48 -6.40
C GLY A 75 -3.50 -1.96 -6.52
N LYS A 76 -4.46 -1.21 -5.99
CA LYS A 76 -4.49 0.25 -5.98
C LYS A 76 -3.81 0.82 -4.74
N VAL A 77 -3.39 2.09 -4.83
CA VAL A 77 -2.88 2.84 -3.68
C VAL A 77 -3.96 2.90 -2.60
N THR A 78 -3.62 2.37 -1.44
CA THR A 78 -4.49 2.25 -0.27
C THR A 78 -3.80 2.90 0.92
N TYR A 79 -4.51 3.75 1.63
CA TYR A 79 -4.11 4.30 2.92
C TYR A 79 -4.66 3.36 4.00
N VAL A 80 -3.78 2.86 4.85
CA VAL A 80 -4.12 1.91 5.92
C VAL A 80 -3.81 2.55 7.26
N HIS A 81 -4.83 2.70 8.09
CA HIS A 81 -4.69 3.26 9.43
C HIS A 81 -3.93 2.30 10.36
N ARG A 82 -3.19 2.86 11.31
CA ARG A 82 -2.32 2.14 12.25
C ARG A 82 -3.01 0.98 12.97
N GLU A 83 -4.32 1.04 13.21
CA GLU A 83 -5.07 -0.04 13.83
C GLU A 83 -5.00 -1.37 13.06
N LEU A 84 -4.81 -1.31 11.73
CA LEU A 84 -4.72 -2.49 10.84
C LEU A 84 -3.28 -2.89 10.48
N TRP A 85 -2.28 -2.17 10.97
CA TRP A 85 -0.89 -2.48 10.65
C TRP A 85 -0.48 -3.87 11.12
N GLY A 86 -1.01 -4.34 12.27
CA GLY A 86 -0.72 -5.67 12.80
C GLY A 86 -1.11 -6.79 11.85
N GLN A 87 -2.25 -6.66 11.20
CA GLN A 87 -2.74 -7.62 10.21
C GLN A 87 -1.87 -7.60 8.95
N VAL A 88 -1.62 -6.41 8.39
CA VAL A 88 -0.79 -6.26 7.19
C VAL A 88 0.63 -6.77 7.43
N TYR A 89 1.24 -6.39 8.55
CA TYR A 89 2.56 -6.83 8.96
C TYR A 89 2.64 -8.36 9.10
N SER A 90 1.66 -8.97 9.76
CA SER A 90 1.62 -10.42 9.96
C SER A 90 1.50 -11.18 8.66
N ILE A 91 0.69 -10.69 7.71
CA ILE A 91 0.57 -11.27 6.37
C ILE A 91 1.89 -11.09 5.60
N GLY A 92 2.49 -9.91 5.68
CA GLY A 92 3.76 -9.61 4.99
C GLY A 92 4.93 -10.50 5.44
N LEU A 93 4.98 -10.83 6.75
CA LEU A 93 6.01 -11.70 7.32
C LEU A 93 5.78 -13.20 7.07
N ALA A 94 4.55 -13.62 6.83
CA ALA A 94 4.18 -15.04 6.84
C ALA A 94 4.84 -15.85 5.75
N ARG A 95 5.08 -15.23 4.57
CA ARG A 95 5.61 -15.92 3.39
C ARG A 95 4.82 -17.19 3.04
N ASP A 96 3.50 -17.06 3.11
CA ASP A 96 2.57 -18.13 2.77
C ASP A 96 2.78 -18.60 1.33
N ASP A 97 2.32 -19.81 1.01
CA ASP A 97 2.46 -20.42 -0.33
C ASP A 97 1.95 -19.51 -1.45
N TRP A 98 0.81 -18.83 -1.28
CA TRP A 98 0.26 -17.90 -2.27
C TRP A 98 1.20 -16.73 -2.58
N GLN A 99 2.05 -16.32 -1.62
CA GLN A 99 3.04 -15.26 -1.79
C GLN A 99 4.27 -15.76 -2.57
N LEU A 100 4.73 -16.99 -2.29
CA LEU A 100 5.98 -17.52 -2.82
C LEU A 100 5.80 -18.35 -4.09
N GLN A 101 4.63 -18.99 -4.25
CA GLN A 101 4.32 -19.76 -5.45
C GLN A 101 4.35 -18.85 -6.68
N LYS A 102 4.90 -19.35 -7.77
CA LYS A 102 4.97 -18.67 -9.07
C LYS A 102 5.74 -17.35 -9.07
N LEU A 103 6.58 -17.08 -8.05
CA LEU A 103 7.54 -15.99 -8.17
C LEU A 103 8.52 -16.25 -9.30
N SER A 104 8.79 -15.23 -10.10
CA SER A 104 9.83 -15.29 -11.12
C SER A 104 11.21 -15.52 -10.48
N PRO A 105 12.16 -16.14 -11.19
CA PRO A 105 13.54 -16.29 -10.68
C PRO A 105 14.17 -14.96 -10.26
N ALA A 106 13.89 -13.87 -11.01
CA ALA A 106 14.37 -12.53 -10.69
C ALA A 106 13.75 -11.98 -9.40
N ALA A 107 12.43 -12.22 -9.17
CA ALA A 107 11.78 -11.81 -7.93
C ALA A 107 12.33 -12.59 -6.73
N LYS A 108 12.58 -13.91 -6.88
CA LYS A 108 13.23 -14.71 -5.83
C LYS A 108 14.64 -14.19 -5.50
N SER A 109 15.41 -13.80 -6.51
CA SER A 109 16.74 -13.22 -6.31
C SER A 109 16.67 -11.85 -5.61
N MET A 110 15.73 -11.00 -6.02
CA MET A 110 15.50 -9.69 -5.38
C MET A 110 15.05 -9.85 -3.92
N LEU A 111 14.17 -10.81 -3.64
CA LEU A 111 13.71 -11.09 -2.27
C LEU A 111 14.87 -11.57 -1.38
N LYS A 112 15.71 -12.48 -1.87
CA LYS A 112 16.91 -12.93 -1.14
C LYS A 112 17.89 -11.79 -0.87
N LEU A 113 18.05 -10.87 -1.82
CA LEU A 113 18.89 -9.69 -1.62
C LEU A 113 18.29 -8.79 -0.55
N LEU A 114 16.98 -8.56 -0.59
CA LEU A 114 16.27 -7.76 0.42
C LEU A 114 16.36 -8.38 1.81
N ASP A 115 16.26 -9.71 1.92
CA ASP A 115 16.43 -10.43 3.19
C ASP A 115 17.80 -10.20 3.82
N LYS A 116 18.82 -10.04 2.98
CA LYS A 116 20.19 -9.77 3.44
C LYS A 116 20.42 -8.30 3.81
N GLU A 117 19.95 -7.40 2.96
CA GLU A 117 20.25 -5.96 3.06
C GLU A 117 19.19 -5.17 3.86
N GLY A 118 17.99 -5.75 4.04
CA GLY A 118 16.84 -5.13 4.70
C GLY A 118 16.14 -4.05 3.89
N THR A 119 16.89 -3.29 3.10
CA THR A 119 16.39 -2.19 2.27
C THR A 119 17.18 -2.10 0.97
N ILE A 120 16.50 -1.96 -0.17
CA ILE A 120 17.12 -1.83 -1.49
C ILE A 120 16.39 -0.81 -2.35
N GLN A 121 17.15 -0.11 -3.22
CA GLN A 121 16.62 0.85 -4.18
C GLN A 121 16.73 0.30 -5.60
N THR A 122 15.61 0.29 -6.34
CA THR A 122 15.50 -0.45 -7.60
C THR A 122 16.38 0.08 -8.73
N ASP A 123 16.68 1.37 -8.77
CA ASP A 123 17.59 1.95 -9.79
C ASP A 123 19.03 1.43 -9.67
N LYS A 124 19.47 1.09 -8.47
CA LYS A 124 20.81 0.52 -8.20
C LYS A 124 20.95 -0.93 -8.67
N LEU A 125 19.83 -1.61 -8.97
CA LEU A 125 19.79 -3.04 -9.29
C LEU A 125 19.80 -3.36 -10.79
N ARG A 126 19.82 -2.36 -11.67
CA ARG A 126 19.78 -2.58 -13.13
C ARG A 126 20.90 -3.46 -13.66
N LYS A 127 22.10 -3.38 -13.05
CA LYS A 127 23.27 -4.17 -13.46
C LYS A 127 23.15 -5.64 -13.04
N SER A 128 22.49 -5.93 -11.92
CA SER A 128 22.42 -7.28 -11.33
C SER A 128 21.14 -8.04 -11.66
N LEU A 129 20.02 -7.33 -11.85
CA LEU A 129 18.70 -7.94 -12.06
C LEU A 129 18.08 -7.61 -13.44
N GLY A 130 18.85 -6.96 -14.32
CA GLY A 130 18.40 -6.64 -15.67
C GLY A 130 17.65 -5.31 -15.80
N PRO A 131 17.07 -5.02 -16.99
CA PRO A 131 16.64 -3.67 -17.37
C PRO A 131 15.35 -3.19 -16.69
N ARG A 132 14.58 -4.07 -16.04
CA ARG A 132 13.27 -3.76 -15.47
C ARG A 132 13.11 -4.12 -14.00
N PRO A 133 13.97 -3.63 -13.09
CA PRO A 133 13.90 -3.96 -11.67
C PRO A 133 12.58 -3.45 -11.01
N GLY A 134 11.96 -2.43 -11.58
CA GLY A 134 10.65 -1.93 -11.12
C GLY A 134 9.49 -2.91 -11.33
N ASP A 135 9.53 -3.74 -12.38
CA ASP A 135 8.51 -4.78 -12.62
C ASP A 135 8.70 -5.94 -11.64
N ILE A 136 9.95 -6.30 -11.35
CA ILE A 136 10.30 -7.31 -10.33
C ILE A 136 9.84 -6.84 -8.96
N ALA A 137 10.10 -5.58 -8.61
CA ALA A 137 9.62 -4.96 -7.37
C ALA A 137 8.10 -4.99 -7.26
N ARG A 138 7.38 -4.71 -8.36
CA ARG A 138 5.92 -4.78 -8.40
C ARG A 138 5.39 -6.19 -8.15
N GLU A 139 6.07 -7.22 -8.62
CA GLU A 139 5.72 -8.61 -8.35
C GLU A 139 5.80 -8.92 -6.85
N LEU A 140 6.85 -8.49 -6.15
CA LEU A 140 6.99 -8.65 -4.70
C LEU A 140 5.95 -7.82 -3.92
N GLU A 141 5.75 -6.56 -4.31
CA GLU A 141 4.75 -5.65 -3.72
C GLU A 141 3.34 -6.22 -3.82
N SER A 142 2.96 -6.73 -5.01
CA SER A 142 1.62 -7.30 -5.24
C SER A 142 1.32 -8.54 -4.42
N ARG A 143 2.33 -9.16 -3.83
CA ARG A 143 2.23 -10.34 -2.96
C ARG A 143 2.47 -10.00 -1.49
N LEU A 144 2.55 -8.72 -1.14
CA LEU A 144 2.84 -8.23 0.21
C LEU A 144 4.15 -8.78 0.81
N LEU A 145 5.11 -9.19 -0.03
CA LEU A 145 6.40 -9.69 0.43
C LEU A 145 7.34 -8.56 0.88
N VAL A 146 7.05 -7.34 0.46
CA VAL A 146 7.84 -6.14 0.73
C VAL A 146 6.92 -4.93 0.94
N HIS A 147 7.38 -3.99 1.74
CA HIS A 147 6.90 -2.60 1.65
C HIS A 147 7.63 -1.89 0.53
N ALA A 148 6.91 -1.09 -0.26
CA ALA A 148 7.49 -0.36 -1.39
C ALA A 148 7.04 1.10 -1.36
N GLU A 149 8.00 2.00 -1.41
CA GLU A 149 7.80 3.44 -1.49
C GLU A 149 8.37 3.98 -2.79
N GLN A 150 7.69 4.95 -3.40
CA GLN A 150 8.22 5.63 -4.57
C GLN A 150 9.14 6.76 -4.12
N VAL A 151 10.36 6.75 -4.63
CA VAL A 151 11.37 7.77 -4.33
C VAL A 151 11.88 8.44 -5.60
N HIS A 152 12.30 9.68 -5.48
CA HIS A 152 13.02 10.37 -6.56
C HIS A 152 14.52 10.07 -6.46
N THR A 153 15.12 9.73 -7.60
CA THR A 153 16.57 9.57 -7.69
C THR A 153 17.23 10.94 -7.82
N GLU A 154 18.54 11.02 -7.61
CA GLU A 154 19.33 12.23 -7.81
C GLU A 154 19.18 12.81 -9.24
N SER A 155 18.89 11.96 -10.22
CA SER A 155 18.61 12.38 -11.60
C SER A 155 17.16 12.78 -11.86
N GLY A 156 16.31 12.89 -10.82
CA GLY A 156 14.88 13.22 -10.93
C GLY A 156 13.98 12.09 -11.47
N LYS A 157 14.54 10.89 -11.71
CA LYS A 157 13.75 9.73 -12.14
C LYS A 157 13.07 9.06 -10.94
N HIS A 158 11.98 8.39 -11.22
CA HIS A 158 11.30 7.58 -10.21
C HIS A 158 11.99 6.23 -10.02
N ALA A 159 12.21 5.85 -8.76
CA ALA A 159 12.65 4.53 -8.34
C ALA A 159 11.74 4.03 -7.22
N LYS A 160 11.82 2.74 -6.90
CA LYS A 160 11.20 2.18 -5.70
C LYS A 160 12.26 1.91 -4.65
N LEU A 161 11.99 2.35 -3.44
CA LEU A 161 12.64 1.88 -2.23
C LEU A 161 11.84 0.69 -1.72
N LEU A 162 12.47 -0.47 -1.61
CA LEU A 162 11.89 -1.67 -1.05
C LEU A 162 12.47 -1.90 0.34
N GLU A 163 11.59 -2.24 1.27
CA GLU A 163 11.97 -2.60 2.64
C GLU A 163 11.40 -3.97 3.00
N SER A 164 12.15 -4.76 3.76
CA SER A 164 11.54 -5.88 4.49
C SER A 164 10.52 -5.34 5.50
N TRP A 165 9.52 -6.13 5.85
CA TRP A 165 8.52 -5.70 6.82
C TRP A 165 9.13 -5.41 8.20
N GLU A 166 10.19 -6.11 8.56
CA GLU A 166 10.94 -5.82 9.80
C GLU A 166 11.64 -4.46 9.75
N CYS A 167 12.28 -4.13 8.62
CA CYS A 167 12.93 -2.83 8.45
C CYS A 167 11.90 -1.70 8.44
N TRP A 168 10.78 -1.88 7.74
CA TRP A 168 9.67 -0.93 7.77
C TRP A 168 9.18 -0.71 9.21
N ALA A 169 8.86 -1.78 9.94
CA ALA A 169 8.36 -1.68 11.31
C ALA A 169 9.35 -0.95 12.24
N LYS A 170 10.65 -1.26 12.11
CA LYS A 170 11.71 -0.58 12.85
C LYS A 170 11.78 0.91 12.52
N ARG A 171 11.71 1.28 11.22
CA ARG A 171 11.77 2.66 10.75
C ARG A 171 10.61 3.50 11.29
N VAL A 172 9.39 2.97 11.26
CA VAL A 172 8.19 3.69 11.74
C VAL A 172 7.94 3.52 13.24
N GLY A 173 8.84 2.88 13.98
CA GLY A 173 8.70 2.65 15.42
C GLY A 173 7.54 1.72 15.79
N TYR A 174 7.15 0.81 14.90
CA TYR A 174 6.03 -0.09 15.09
C TYR A 174 6.49 -1.39 15.77
N ARG A 175 5.98 -1.62 16.98
CA ARG A 175 6.27 -2.82 17.80
C ARG A 175 5.06 -3.74 17.77
N ALA A 176 4.90 -4.51 16.70
CA ALA A 176 3.85 -5.52 16.64
C ALA A 176 4.35 -6.89 17.11
N ARG A 177 3.44 -7.67 17.66
CA ARG A 177 3.58 -9.13 17.70
C ARG A 177 2.96 -9.66 16.40
N ALA A 178 3.71 -10.47 15.67
CA ALA A 178 3.17 -11.19 14.53
C ALA A 178 2.02 -12.09 14.99
N GLN A 179 0.91 -12.01 14.27
CA GLN A 179 -0.27 -12.86 14.48
C GLN A 179 -0.27 -13.99 13.44
N ASN A 180 -1.20 -14.92 13.57
CA ASN A 180 -1.44 -15.90 12.52
C ASN A 180 -1.94 -15.20 11.24
N SER A 181 -1.28 -15.44 10.11
CA SER A 181 -1.59 -14.76 8.83
C SER A 181 -3.00 -15.06 8.32
N VAL A 182 -3.51 -16.27 8.55
CA VAL A 182 -4.88 -16.65 8.17
C VAL A 182 -5.89 -15.85 8.98
N ALA A 183 -5.69 -15.74 10.29
CA ALA A 183 -6.55 -14.93 11.15
C ALA A 183 -6.47 -13.43 10.76
N ALA A 184 -5.28 -12.93 10.43
CA ALA A 184 -5.09 -11.55 9.97
C ALA A 184 -5.81 -11.29 8.63
N ARG A 185 -5.75 -12.22 7.66
CA ARG A 185 -6.49 -12.12 6.39
C ARG A 185 -7.99 -12.08 6.63
N ARG A 186 -8.51 -13.01 7.42
CA ARG A 186 -9.94 -13.08 7.74
C ARG A 186 -10.43 -11.79 8.40
N TYR A 187 -9.68 -11.24 9.34
CA TYR A 187 -10.03 -9.97 9.98
C TYR A 187 -10.16 -8.82 8.96
N LEU A 188 -9.21 -8.71 8.01
CA LEU A 188 -9.26 -7.70 6.96
C LEU A 188 -10.43 -7.94 6.00
N GLU A 189 -10.73 -9.19 5.64
CA GLU A 189 -11.88 -9.55 4.81
C GLU A 189 -13.21 -9.16 5.47
N GLU A 190 -13.37 -9.44 6.75
CA GLU A 190 -14.55 -9.06 7.53
C GLU A 190 -14.68 -7.53 7.63
N ARG A 191 -13.55 -6.82 7.84
CA ARG A 191 -13.53 -5.35 7.89
C ARG A 191 -13.97 -4.74 6.56
N VAL A 192 -13.44 -5.24 5.45
CA VAL A 192 -13.78 -4.76 4.10
C VAL A 192 -15.22 -5.11 3.73
N ALA A 193 -15.70 -6.31 4.07
CA ALA A 193 -17.09 -6.71 3.85
C ALA A 193 -18.10 -5.81 4.59
N GLY A 194 -17.72 -5.29 5.75
CA GLY A 194 -18.49 -4.29 6.48
C GLY A 194 -18.55 -2.90 5.83
N ILE A 195 -17.56 -2.58 4.98
CA ILE A 195 -17.51 -1.31 4.25
C ILE A 195 -18.25 -1.40 2.91
N GLN A 196 -18.04 -2.47 2.18
CA GLN A 196 -18.61 -2.70 0.86
C GLN A 196 -19.02 -4.16 0.70
N ARG A 197 -20.28 -4.38 0.38
CA ARG A 197 -20.80 -5.70 -0.03
C ARG A 197 -20.35 -6.00 -1.47
N SER A 198 -19.09 -6.39 -1.64
CA SER A 198 -18.58 -6.85 -2.94
C SER A 198 -18.46 -8.37 -2.94
N THR A 199 -18.92 -9.00 -4.01
CA THR A 199 -18.73 -10.44 -4.27
C THR A 199 -17.35 -10.75 -4.87
N ARG A 200 -16.59 -9.73 -5.26
CA ARG A 200 -15.26 -9.90 -5.87
C ARG A 200 -14.18 -9.84 -4.81
N ASN A 201 -13.22 -10.75 -4.94
CA ASN A 201 -12.01 -10.67 -4.12
C ASN A 201 -11.24 -9.38 -4.45
N VAL A 202 -11.08 -8.54 -3.45
CA VAL A 202 -10.37 -7.25 -3.57
C VAL A 202 -8.92 -7.33 -3.06
N PHE A 203 -8.57 -8.45 -2.42
CA PHE A 203 -7.27 -8.67 -1.80
C PHE A 203 -6.29 -9.36 -2.74
N PRO A 204 -4.98 -9.27 -2.49
CA PRO A 204 -3.96 -9.93 -3.31
C PRO A 204 -3.91 -11.46 -3.15
N TRP A 205 -4.45 -11.99 -2.05
CA TRP A 205 -4.51 -13.44 -1.83
C TRP A 205 -5.74 -14.07 -2.47
N PRO A 206 -5.68 -15.38 -2.81
CA PRO A 206 -6.85 -16.10 -3.35
C PRO A 206 -7.99 -16.15 -2.33
N ALA A 207 -9.22 -16.03 -2.81
CA ALA A 207 -10.39 -16.27 -1.98
C ALA A 207 -10.33 -17.69 -1.40
N GLU A 208 -10.58 -17.84 -0.10
CA GLU A 208 -10.72 -19.17 0.45
C GLU A 208 -11.93 -19.85 -0.22
N LEU A 209 -11.71 -21.02 -0.80
CA LEU A 209 -12.81 -21.86 -1.29
C LEU A 209 -13.67 -22.21 -0.08
N LYS A 210 -14.89 -21.69 -0.05
CA LYS A 210 -15.90 -22.03 0.95
C LYS A 210 -16.37 -23.47 0.78
#